data_1acf4fe8bd4181879f9e6c79c58f87c3
#
_entry.id   1acf4fe8bd4181879f9e6c79c58f87c3
#
_cell.length_a   1.000
_cell.length_b   1.000
_cell.length_c   1.000
_cell.angle_alpha   90.00
_cell.angle_beta   90.00
_cell.angle_gamma   90.00
#
_symmetry.space_group_name_H-M   'P 1'
#
loop_
_entity.id
_entity.type
_entity.pdbx_description
1 polymer ?
#
loop_
_entity_poly.entity_id
_entity_poly.type
_entity_poly.pdbx_seq_one_letter_code
_entity_poly.pdbx_strand_id
1 'polypeptide(L)'
;NRENINKKVIIYSHFNNEALIKSLNLFDITFFLYKNVGKDVLVERINDAYKINYQEYEFKPSSMTKTISKLLHDLGMPSHIKGYQYIRDSIELMYNNPDTLGGITKEVYPYIADKYNTTPSRVERAIRHAIEVSWNRGDYDLMEEIFGHSVDFDRAKPTNSEFLATVADKIHLDGNKVR
;
A
#
# COMPACT_ATOMS: atom_id res chain seq x y z
N ASN A 1 39.66 15.22 -15.63
CA ASN A 1 38.38 15.46 -16.33
C ASN A 1 37.35 14.48 -15.81
N ARG A 2 36.54 14.89 -14.80
CA ARG A 2 35.31 14.16 -14.46
C ARG A 2 34.28 14.57 -15.51
N GLU A 3 33.99 13.69 -16.42
CA GLU A 3 32.85 13.86 -17.32
C GLU A 3 31.58 14.00 -16.48
N ASN A 4 30.90 15.10 -16.65
CA ASN A 4 29.62 15.36 -15.97
C ASN A 4 28.54 14.54 -16.67
N ILE A 5 28.50 13.23 -16.39
CA ILE A 5 27.53 12.33 -17.00
C ILE A 5 26.24 12.46 -16.22
N ASN A 6 25.28 13.15 -16.80
CA ASN A 6 23.92 13.30 -16.23
C ASN A 6 23.17 11.96 -16.34
N LYS A 7 23.45 11.03 -15.41
CA LYS A 7 22.80 9.72 -15.34
C LYS A 7 21.60 9.76 -14.43
N LYS A 8 20.51 9.15 -14.89
CA LYS A 8 19.35 8.88 -14.03
C LYS A 8 19.63 7.63 -13.20
N VAL A 9 19.46 7.73 -11.89
CA VAL A 9 19.71 6.64 -10.95
C VAL A 9 18.41 6.16 -10.36
N ILE A 10 18.10 4.88 -10.58
CA ILE A 10 16.95 4.19 -9.98
C ILE A 10 17.49 3.15 -9.01
N ILE A 11 17.10 3.25 -7.74
CA ILE A 11 17.43 2.23 -6.73
C ILE A 11 16.25 1.24 -6.62
N TYR A 12 16.57 -0.05 -6.71
CA TYR A 12 15.60 -1.13 -6.61
C TYR A 12 16.01 -2.05 -5.46
N SER A 13 15.34 -1.94 -4.30
CA SER A 13 15.77 -2.58 -3.05
C SER A 13 14.63 -3.24 -2.29
N HIS A 14 14.96 -4.31 -1.54
CA HIS A 14 14.07 -4.89 -0.55
C HIS A 14 14.02 -4.08 0.76
N PHE A 15 15.05 -3.28 1.01
CA PHE A 15 15.18 -2.56 2.28
C PHE A 15 14.55 -1.18 2.19
N ASN A 16 13.78 -0.82 3.22
CA ASN A 16 13.14 0.49 3.39
C ASN A 16 13.23 0.91 4.86
N ASN A 17 14.38 1.34 5.29
CA ASN A 17 14.46 2.01 6.58
C ASN A 17 14.68 3.52 6.38
N GLU A 18 14.18 4.28 7.33
CA GLU A 18 14.25 5.75 7.28
C GLU A 18 15.70 6.27 7.25
N ALA A 19 16.62 5.58 7.91
CA ALA A 19 18.04 5.93 7.93
C ALA A 19 18.67 5.75 6.53
N LEU A 20 18.31 4.66 5.82
CA LEU A 20 18.74 4.44 4.45
C LEU A 20 18.22 5.54 3.53
N ILE A 21 16.94 5.86 3.60
CA ILE A 21 16.34 6.91 2.77
C ILE A 21 16.99 8.28 3.05
N LYS A 22 17.22 8.61 4.30
CA LYS A 22 17.93 9.84 4.69
C LYS A 22 19.38 9.90 4.14
N SER A 23 20.10 8.77 4.17
CA SER A 23 21.45 8.71 3.60
C SER A 23 21.47 8.82 2.08
N LEU A 24 20.43 8.32 1.42
CA LEU A 24 20.27 8.40 -0.04
C LEU A 24 19.93 9.80 -0.53
N ASN A 25 19.36 10.67 0.32
CA ASN A 25 19.10 12.07 -0.01
C ASN A 25 20.41 12.90 -0.27
N LEU A 26 21.57 12.35 0.10
CA LEU A 26 22.88 12.94 -0.24
C LEU A 26 23.31 12.66 -1.68
N PHE A 27 22.61 11.79 -2.39
CA PHE A 27 22.91 11.39 -3.76
C PHE A 27 21.78 11.81 -4.69
N ASP A 28 22.11 12.12 -5.93
CA ASP A 28 21.13 12.46 -6.96
C ASP A 28 20.43 11.19 -7.49
N ILE A 29 19.41 10.75 -6.74
CA ILE A 29 18.64 9.54 -7.04
C ILE A 29 17.31 9.95 -7.65
N THR A 30 17.03 9.45 -8.86
CA THR A 30 15.80 9.75 -9.59
C THR A 30 14.60 9.05 -9.00
N PHE A 31 14.72 7.76 -8.68
CA PHE A 31 13.66 6.96 -8.04
C PHE A 31 14.23 5.94 -7.07
N PHE A 32 13.46 5.70 -6.00
CA PHE A 32 13.65 4.56 -5.11
C PHE A 32 12.45 3.64 -5.22
N LEU A 33 12.67 2.39 -5.59
CA LEU A 33 11.63 1.39 -5.80
C LEU A 33 11.88 0.17 -4.92
N TYR A 34 10.79 -0.38 -4.40
CA TYR A 34 10.82 -1.65 -3.68
C TYR A 34 10.82 -2.81 -4.66
N LYS A 35 11.53 -3.88 -4.31
CA LYS A 35 11.56 -5.11 -5.11
C LYS A 35 10.24 -5.88 -5.16
N ASN A 36 9.24 -5.44 -4.44
CA ASN A 36 7.88 -5.98 -4.51
C ASN A 36 6.96 -5.26 -5.51
N VAL A 37 7.44 -4.21 -6.18
CA VAL A 37 6.64 -3.59 -7.24
C VAL A 37 6.66 -4.48 -8.50
N GLY A 38 5.49 -4.57 -9.15
CA GLY A 38 5.34 -5.30 -10.41
C GLY A 38 6.24 -4.75 -11.52
N LYS A 39 6.48 -5.58 -12.54
CA LYS A 39 7.29 -5.19 -13.70
C LYS A 39 6.75 -3.94 -14.39
N ASP A 40 5.42 -3.80 -14.44
CA ASP A 40 4.75 -2.66 -15.09
C ASP A 40 5.09 -1.34 -14.40
N VAL A 41 5.11 -1.33 -13.05
CA VAL A 41 5.50 -0.15 -12.27
C VAL A 41 6.97 0.19 -12.49
N LEU A 42 7.84 -0.82 -12.58
CA LEU A 42 9.26 -0.60 -12.87
C LEU A 42 9.45 0.02 -14.25
N VAL A 43 8.76 -0.50 -15.28
CA VAL A 43 8.79 0.03 -16.66
C VAL A 43 8.26 1.45 -16.70
N GLU A 44 7.14 1.74 -16.02
CA GLU A 44 6.57 3.08 -15.91
C GLU A 44 7.59 4.07 -15.32
N ARG A 45 8.27 3.70 -14.23
CA ARG A 45 9.28 4.57 -13.59
C ARG A 45 10.54 4.75 -14.43
N ILE A 46 10.95 3.75 -15.18
CA ILE A 46 12.04 3.90 -16.14
C ILE A 46 11.65 4.91 -17.22
N ASN A 47 10.45 4.78 -17.78
CA ASN A 47 9.96 5.71 -18.80
C ASN A 47 9.84 7.14 -18.24
N ASP A 48 9.34 7.29 -17.02
CA ASP A 48 9.26 8.58 -16.34
C ASP A 48 10.65 9.19 -16.13
N ALA A 49 11.65 8.40 -15.74
CA ALA A 49 13.03 8.87 -15.58
C ALA A 49 13.60 9.46 -16.88
N TYR A 50 13.21 8.93 -18.04
CA TYR A 50 13.61 9.48 -19.34
C TYR A 50 12.88 10.77 -19.70
N LYS A 51 11.65 10.97 -19.21
CA LYS A 51 10.82 12.16 -19.52
C LYS A 51 11.11 13.36 -18.62
N ILE A 52 11.77 13.14 -17.48
CA ILE A 52 11.99 14.20 -16.49
C ILE A 52 13.10 15.15 -16.94
N ASN A 53 12.71 16.36 -17.33
CA ASN A 53 13.54 17.55 -17.17
C ASN A 53 13.38 18.04 -15.72
N TYR A 54 14.49 18.19 -14.99
CA TYR A 54 14.55 18.59 -13.59
C TYR A 54 13.69 19.83 -13.29
N GLN A 55 12.48 19.61 -12.79
CA GLN A 55 11.71 20.57 -12.00
C GLN A 55 10.88 19.79 -10.99
N GLU A 56 11.25 19.94 -9.72
CA GLU A 56 10.53 19.57 -8.50
C GLU A 56 9.73 18.25 -8.52
N TYR A 57 10.34 17.19 -8.01
CA TYR A 57 9.64 15.94 -7.73
C TYR A 57 9.07 15.97 -6.31
N GLU A 58 7.83 16.44 -6.16
CA GLU A 58 7.01 16.04 -5.03
C GLU A 58 6.72 14.54 -5.15
N PHE A 59 6.96 13.77 -4.09
CA PHE A 59 6.54 12.36 -4.00
C PHE A 59 5.02 12.29 -4.20
N LYS A 60 4.58 12.02 -5.42
CA LYS A 60 3.17 11.77 -5.71
C LYS A 60 2.91 10.29 -5.45
N PRO A 61 2.02 9.96 -4.50
CA PRO A 61 1.62 8.57 -4.28
C PRO A 61 1.12 7.96 -5.60
N SER A 62 1.42 6.68 -5.82
CA SER A 62 0.97 5.96 -7.01
C SER A 62 -0.56 6.09 -7.18
N SER A 63 -1.07 5.91 -8.38
CA SER A 63 -2.53 5.90 -8.61
C SER A 63 -3.20 4.86 -7.71
N MET A 64 -2.56 3.71 -7.51
CA MET A 64 -2.99 2.64 -6.62
C MET A 64 -3.08 3.10 -5.16
N THR A 65 -2.02 3.69 -4.62
CA THR A 65 -2.02 4.23 -3.25
C THR A 65 -3.13 5.25 -3.04
N LYS A 66 -3.43 6.07 -4.05
CA LYS A 66 -4.54 7.04 -4.00
C LYS A 66 -5.90 6.34 -3.98
N THR A 67 -6.08 5.33 -4.83
CA THR A 67 -7.32 4.54 -4.89
C THR A 67 -7.58 3.84 -3.56
N ILE A 68 -6.57 3.15 -3.00
CA ILE A 68 -6.66 2.52 -1.69
C ILE A 68 -7.00 3.56 -0.62
N SER A 69 -6.27 4.68 -0.59
CA SER A 69 -6.48 5.73 0.41
C SER A 69 -7.88 6.32 0.33
N LYS A 70 -8.38 6.58 -0.88
CA LYS A 70 -9.75 7.06 -1.08
C LYS A 70 -10.76 6.07 -0.52
N LEU A 71 -10.67 4.79 -0.89
CA LEU A 71 -11.60 3.77 -0.44
C LEU A 71 -11.57 3.61 1.10
N LEU A 72 -10.40 3.63 1.73
CA LEU A 72 -10.29 3.58 3.19
C LEU A 72 -10.91 4.81 3.87
N HIS A 73 -10.81 5.99 3.27
CA HIS A 73 -11.49 7.20 3.75
C HIS A 73 -13.01 7.09 3.60
N ASP A 74 -13.49 6.63 2.45
CA ASP A 74 -14.92 6.43 2.19
C ASP A 74 -15.51 5.40 3.18
N LEU A 75 -14.72 4.40 3.59
CA LEU A 75 -15.04 3.46 4.67
C LEU A 75 -14.90 4.06 6.10
N GLY A 76 -14.69 5.36 6.22
CA GLY A 76 -14.64 6.05 7.51
C GLY A 76 -13.37 5.81 8.33
N MET A 77 -12.30 5.28 7.74
CA MET A 77 -11.06 4.98 8.45
C MET A 77 -10.17 6.22 8.61
N PRO A 78 -9.82 6.63 9.85
CA PRO A 78 -8.98 7.80 10.08
C PRO A 78 -7.53 7.55 9.64
N SER A 79 -6.95 8.46 8.86
CA SER A 79 -5.58 8.33 8.35
C SER A 79 -4.48 8.47 9.41
N HIS A 80 -4.78 9.05 10.58
CA HIS A 80 -3.79 9.28 11.64
C HIS A 80 -3.51 8.05 12.51
N ILE A 81 -4.31 6.98 12.41
CA ILE A 81 -4.09 5.76 13.19
C ILE A 81 -3.11 4.81 12.48
N LYS A 82 -2.23 4.15 13.24
CA LYS A 82 -1.20 3.24 12.67
C LYS A 82 -1.81 2.13 11.81
N GLY A 83 -2.95 1.60 12.21
CA GLY A 83 -3.64 0.54 11.47
C GLY A 83 -4.05 0.95 10.06
N TYR A 84 -4.33 2.24 9.82
CA TYR A 84 -4.60 2.76 8.47
C TYR A 84 -3.41 2.53 7.52
N GLN A 85 -2.21 2.90 7.96
CA GLN A 85 -1.00 2.71 7.14
C GLN A 85 -0.72 1.22 6.90
N TYR A 86 -0.91 0.39 7.92
CA TYR A 86 -0.70 -1.05 7.81
C TYR A 86 -1.70 -1.69 6.86
N ILE A 87 -2.99 -1.32 6.93
CA ILE A 87 -4.02 -1.80 6.01
C ILE A 87 -3.72 -1.38 4.59
N ARG A 88 -3.41 -0.10 4.35
CA ARG A 88 -3.09 0.41 3.02
C ARG A 88 -1.94 -0.37 2.38
N ASP A 89 -0.86 -0.53 3.12
CA ASP A 89 0.33 -1.21 2.61
C ASP A 89 0.14 -2.72 2.48
N SER A 90 -0.72 -3.33 3.33
CA SER A 90 -1.13 -4.72 3.18
C SER A 90 -1.94 -4.95 1.89
N ILE A 91 -2.91 -4.06 1.61
CA ILE A 91 -3.72 -4.14 0.40
C ILE A 91 -2.84 -3.94 -0.84
N GLU A 92 -1.92 -2.97 -0.82
CA GLU A 92 -0.97 -2.75 -1.92
C GLU A 92 -0.07 -3.97 -2.16
N LEU A 93 0.40 -4.63 -1.09
CA LEU A 93 1.16 -5.88 -1.18
C LEU A 93 0.33 -7.00 -1.81
N MET A 94 -0.90 -7.22 -1.33
CA MET A 94 -1.79 -8.28 -1.80
C MET A 94 -2.23 -8.05 -3.25
N TYR A 95 -2.47 -6.82 -3.65
CA TYR A 95 -2.77 -6.47 -5.03
C TYR A 95 -1.63 -6.82 -5.99
N ASN A 96 -0.39 -6.50 -5.60
CA ASN A 96 0.79 -6.78 -6.42
C ASN A 96 1.22 -8.25 -6.38
N ASN A 97 0.81 -9.01 -5.34
CA ASN A 97 1.17 -10.42 -5.14
C ASN A 97 -0.08 -11.20 -4.68
N PRO A 98 -0.96 -11.61 -5.60
CA PRO A 98 -2.20 -12.29 -5.27
C PRO A 98 -2.03 -13.59 -4.47
N ASP A 99 -0.88 -14.25 -4.57
CA ASP A 99 -0.57 -15.47 -3.81
C ASP A 99 -0.55 -15.23 -2.29
N THR A 100 -0.31 -13.99 -1.84
CA THR A 100 -0.32 -13.61 -0.42
C THR A 100 -1.72 -13.55 0.19
N LEU A 101 -2.79 -13.59 -0.62
CA LEU A 101 -4.18 -13.57 -0.15
C LEU A 101 -4.49 -14.71 0.84
N GLY A 102 -3.87 -15.89 0.66
CA GLY A 102 -4.03 -17.05 1.56
C GLY A 102 -3.07 -17.05 2.77
N GLY A 103 -2.09 -16.16 2.81
CA GLY A 103 -0.98 -16.17 3.76
C GLY A 103 -0.90 -14.95 4.70
N ILE A 104 -2.00 -14.28 5.02
CA ILE A 104 -1.98 -13.00 5.76
C ILE A 104 -1.16 -13.07 7.05
N THR A 105 -1.34 -14.10 7.85
CA THR A 105 -0.61 -14.26 9.12
C THR A 105 0.87 -14.62 8.91
N LYS A 106 1.18 -15.40 7.87
CA LYS A 106 2.54 -15.91 7.64
C LYS A 106 3.38 -15.01 6.75
N GLU A 107 2.76 -14.18 5.92
CA GLU A 107 3.45 -13.37 4.93
C GLU A 107 3.18 -11.87 5.10
N VAL A 108 1.89 -11.47 5.16
CA VAL A 108 1.53 -10.04 5.17
C VAL A 108 1.94 -9.39 6.50
N TYR A 109 1.56 -9.97 7.64
CA TYR A 109 1.90 -9.35 8.93
C TYR A 109 3.41 -9.29 9.20
N PRO A 110 4.21 -10.33 8.91
CA PRO A 110 5.67 -10.24 9.02
C PRO A 110 6.27 -9.18 8.10
N TYR A 111 5.81 -9.10 6.85
CA TYR A 111 6.27 -8.08 5.89
C TYR A 111 6.01 -6.65 6.40
N ILE A 112 4.79 -6.38 6.85
CA ILE A 112 4.42 -5.07 7.42
C ILE A 112 5.19 -4.79 8.71
N ALA A 113 5.38 -5.81 9.54
CA ALA A 113 6.15 -5.69 10.78
C ALA A 113 7.60 -5.28 10.52
N ASP A 114 8.25 -5.90 9.53
CA ASP A 114 9.60 -5.56 9.10
C ASP A 114 9.66 -4.13 8.55
N LYS A 115 8.75 -3.79 7.63
CA LYS A 115 8.66 -2.45 7.02
C LYS A 115 8.56 -1.32 8.06
N TYR A 116 7.81 -1.54 9.14
CA TYR A 116 7.54 -0.54 10.17
C TYR A 116 8.35 -0.72 11.47
N ASN A 117 9.34 -1.62 11.46
CA ASN A 117 10.17 -1.95 12.62
C ASN A 117 9.34 -2.25 13.87
N THR A 118 8.41 -3.20 13.74
CA THR A 118 7.49 -3.63 14.80
C THR A 118 7.33 -5.15 14.80
N THR A 119 6.33 -5.69 15.48
CA THR A 119 6.05 -7.11 15.53
C THR A 119 4.77 -7.49 14.80
N PRO A 120 4.65 -8.71 14.22
CA PRO A 120 3.43 -9.17 13.57
C PRO A 120 2.18 -9.06 14.45
N SER A 121 2.28 -9.35 15.74
CA SER A 121 1.17 -9.23 16.69
C SER A 121 0.72 -7.78 16.90
N ARG A 122 1.66 -6.82 16.88
CA ARG A 122 1.31 -5.40 16.94
C ARG A 122 0.66 -4.92 15.66
N VAL A 123 1.10 -5.41 14.51
CA VAL A 123 0.47 -5.14 13.21
C VAL A 123 -0.95 -5.67 13.20
N GLU A 124 -1.16 -6.94 13.53
CA GLU A 124 -2.49 -7.56 13.63
C GLU A 124 -3.45 -6.75 14.51
N ARG A 125 -2.99 -6.39 15.72
CA ARG A 125 -3.78 -5.62 16.67
C ARG A 125 -4.13 -4.22 16.17
N ALA A 126 -3.19 -3.54 15.52
CA ALA A 126 -3.41 -2.21 14.96
C ALA A 126 -4.41 -2.24 13.78
N ILE A 127 -4.32 -3.26 12.91
CA ILE A 127 -5.27 -3.49 11.83
C ILE A 127 -6.66 -3.75 12.39
N ARG A 128 -6.79 -4.65 13.38
CA ARG A 128 -8.07 -4.96 14.04
C ARG A 128 -8.72 -3.70 14.61
N HIS A 129 -7.95 -2.88 15.32
CA HIS A 129 -8.45 -1.63 15.86
C HIS A 129 -8.92 -0.66 14.77
N ALA A 130 -8.18 -0.55 13.68
CA ALA A 130 -8.55 0.33 12.56
C ALA A 130 -9.84 -0.12 11.89
N ILE A 131 -10.05 -1.42 11.72
CA ILE A 131 -11.30 -2.00 11.20
C ILE A 131 -12.46 -1.70 12.17
N GLU A 132 -12.26 -1.83 13.48
CA GLU A 132 -13.29 -1.49 14.48
C GLU A 132 -13.70 -0.02 14.38
N VAL A 133 -12.73 0.88 14.26
CA VAL A 133 -13.02 2.33 14.14
C VAL A 133 -13.78 2.62 12.85
N SER A 134 -13.37 2.00 11.73
CA SER A 134 -14.03 2.11 10.44
C SER A 134 -15.47 1.58 10.53
N TRP A 135 -15.68 0.41 11.10
CA TRP A 135 -17.00 -0.24 11.23
C TRP A 135 -18.02 0.59 12.03
N ASN A 136 -17.54 1.32 13.04
CA ASN A 136 -18.38 2.16 13.87
C ASN A 136 -18.64 3.56 13.29
N ARG A 137 -17.91 3.98 12.25
CA ARG A 137 -17.94 5.35 11.71
C ARG A 137 -18.25 5.43 10.23
N GLY A 138 -18.07 4.35 9.51
CA GLY A 138 -18.20 4.32 8.06
C GLY A 138 -19.63 4.40 7.59
N ASP A 139 -19.78 4.64 6.30
CA ASP A 139 -21.04 4.62 5.59
C ASP A 139 -21.56 3.17 5.51
N TYR A 140 -22.75 2.94 6.06
CA TYR A 140 -23.36 1.61 6.12
C TYR A 140 -23.64 1.04 4.71
N ASP A 141 -24.16 1.86 3.80
CA ASP A 141 -24.54 1.42 2.46
C ASP A 141 -23.29 1.00 1.66
N LEU A 142 -22.20 1.76 1.78
CA LEU A 142 -20.92 1.40 1.16
C LEU A 142 -20.32 0.14 1.78
N MET A 143 -20.43 -0.03 3.09
CA MET A 143 -19.96 -1.25 3.75
C MET A 143 -20.76 -2.48 3.32
N GLU A 144 -22.08 -2.34 3.20
CA GLU A 144 -22.94 -3.40 2.71
C GLU A 144 -22.64 -3.74 1.24
N GLU A 145 -22.40 -2.75 0.39
CA GLU A 145 -21.96 -2.97 -1.00
C GLU A 145 -20.66 -3.79 -1.08
N ILE A 146 -19.69 -3.47 -0.23
CA ILE A 146 -18.35 -4.07 -0.29
C ILE A 146 -18.30 -5.43 0.42
N PHE A 147 -18.94 -5.55 1.59
CA PHE A 147 -18.82 -6.70 2.49
C PHE A 147 -20.08 -7.56 2.58
N GLY A 148 -21.23 -7.10 2.08
CA GLY A 148 -22.52 -7.75 2.26
C GLY A 148 -22.61 -9.19 1.72
N HIS A 149 -21.71 -9.57 0.82
CA HIS A 149 -21.59 -10.95 0.33
C HIS A 149 -20.70 -11.85 1.21
N SER A 150 -19.90 -11.25 2.09
CA SER A 150 -18.86 -11.94 2.87
C SER A 150 -19.12 -11.91 4.37
N VAL A 151 -19.93 -10.97 4.85
CA VAL A 151 -20.15 -10.72 6.28
C VAL A 151 -21.64 -10.54 6.55
N ASP A 152 -22.15 -11.27 7.54
CA ASP A 152 -23.49 -11.03 8.08
C ASP A 152 -23.45 -9.76 8.95
N PHE A 153 -23.88 -8.64 8.39
CA PHE A 153 -23.82 -7.30 8.99
C PHE A 153 -24.53 -7.18 10.32
N ASP A 154 -25.57 -8.02 10.54
CA ASP A 154 -26.33 -8.01 11.80
C ASP A 154 -25.57 -8.71 12.94
N ARG A 155 -24.49 -9.42 12.64
CA ARG A 155 -23.82 -10.29 13.61
C ARG A 155 -22.38 -9.95 13.93
N ALA A 156 -21.57 -9.50 12.99
CA ALA A 156 -20.14 -9.23 13.27
C ALA A 156 -19.46 -8.34 12.23
N LYS A 157 -18.48 -7.57 12.68
CA LYS A 157 -17.48 -6.93 11.82
C LYS A 157 -16.61 -8.01 11.14
N PRO A 158 -16.04 -7.73 9.95
CA PRO A 158 -15.14 -8.65 9.29
C PRO A 158 -13.87 -8.91 10.11
N THR A 159 -13.33 -10.10 9.98
CA THR A 159 -11.98 -10.38 10.46
C THR A 159 -10.95 -9.56 9.66
N ASN A 160 -9.73 -9.42 10.19
CA ASN A 160 -8.67 -8.74 9.46
C ASN A 160 -8.44 -9.33 8.07
N SER A 161 -8.48 -10.67 7.97
CA SER A 161 -8.26 -11.38 6.71
C SER A 161 -9.38 -11.12 5.70
N GLU A 162 -10.63 -11.19 6.13
CA GLU A 162 -11.79 -10.88 5.29
C GLU A 162 -11.75 -9.43 4.81
N PHE A 163 -11.47 -8.49 5.71
CA PHE A 163 -11.37 -7.08 5.35
C PHE A 163 -10.30 -6.84 4.29
N LEU A 164 -9.08 -7.30 4.54
CA LEU A 164 -7.95 -7.09 3.63
C LEU A 164 -8.18 -7.75 2.27
N ALA A 165 -8.66 -8.99 2.27
CA ALA A 165 -8.92 -9.75 1.04
C ALA A 165 -10.04 -9.11 0.22
N THR A 166 -11.18 -8.76 0.83
CA THR A 166 -12.32 -8.16 0.15
C THR A 166 -11.97 -6.80 -0.46
N VAL A 167 -11.24 -5.96 0.29
CA VAL A 167 -10.82 -4.65 -0.23
C VAL A 167 -9.79 -4.78 -1.35
N ALA A 168 -8.84 -5.72 -1.23
CA ALA A 168 -7.85 -5.97 -2.30
C ALA A 168 -8.54 -6.47 -3.58
N ASP A 169 -9.51 -7.38 -3.47
CA ASP A 169 -10.29 -7.90 -4.60
C ASP A 169 -11.15 -6.81 -5.25
N LYS A 170 -11.86 -6.00 -4.46
CA LYS A 170 -12.64 -4.85 -4.96
C LYS A 170 -11.79 -3.93 -5.82
N ILE A 171 -10.59 -3.57 -5.35
CA ILE A 171 -9.67 -2.70 -6.09
C ILE A 171 -9.19 -3.39 -7.37
N HIS A 172 -8.96 -4.69 -7.33
CA HIS A 172 -8.54 -5.45 -8.52
C HIS A 172 -9.63 -5.47 -9.60
N LEU A 173 -10.88 -5.69 -9.21
CA LEU A 173 -12.03 -5.68 -10.10
C LEU A 173 -12.29 -4.29 -10.72
N ASP A 174 -12.21 -3.25 -9.91
CA ASP A 174 -12.41 -1.87 -10.37
C ASP A 174 -11.27 -1.41 -11.30
N GLY A 175 -10.04 -1.83 -11.05
CA GLY A 175 -8.88 -1.58 -11.92
C GLY A 175 -8.99 -2.24 -13.31
N ASN A 176 -9.69 -3.36 -13.42
CA ASN A 176 -9.92 -4.07 -14.68
C ASN A 176 -11.09 -3.48 -15.51
N LYS A 177 -11.98 -2.68 -14.90
CA LYS A 177 -13.10 -2.01 -15.61
C LYS A 177 -12.68 -0.76 -16.40
N VAL A 178 -11.46 -0.29 -16.23
CA VAL A 178 -10.94 0.96 -16.84
C VAL A 178 -10.05 0.68 -18.07
N ARG A 179 -10.09 -0.53 -18.60
CA ARG A 179 -9.41 -0.90 -19.87
C ARG A 179 -10.40 -1.00 -21.02
#